data_83374303a45ee0ea8fbecf592a0dc092
#
_entry.id   83374303a45ee0ea8fbecf592a0dc092
#
_cell.length_a   1.000
_cell.length_b   1.000
_cell.length_c   1.000
_cell.angle_alpha   90.00
_cell.angle_beta   90.00
_cell.angle_gamma   90.00
#
_symmetry.space_group_name_H-M   'P 1'
#
loop_
_entity.id
_entity.type
_entity.pdbx_description
1 polymer ?
#
loop_
_entity_poly.entity_id
_entity_poly.type
_entity_poly.pdbx_seq_one_letter_code
_entity_poly.pdbx_strand_id
1 'polypeptide(L)'
;LHNLWADSAIEYQRANYPKMTLVADKFGVAESLDDTMRTTKDQMSKNKDLKGVIAFGSQGPIGAGRAVMQRNKTNDICVVGPFSPGQGESLVMNGAIDGGYIWNPMTAGEVFVRVAKMMMMGEEIKDGMTIEGMGQVKVDAQGHNILGNKVESEDKDNIKNLVKMGL
;
A
#
# COMPACT_ATOMS: atom_id res chain seq x y z
N LEU A 1 -0.87 1.70 -12.66
CA LEU A 1 0.06 1.79 -11.53
C LEU A 1 -0.05 0.56 -10.62
N HIS A 2 -1.25 0.17 -10.15
CA HIS A 2 -1.47 -0.97 -9.24
C HIS A 2 -0.98 -2.31 -9.81
N ASN A 3 -1.11 -2.53 -11.11
CA ASN A 3 -0.57 -3.74 -11.74
C ASN A 3 0.96 -3.86 -11.61
N LEU A 4 1.69 -2.73 -11.72
CA LEU A 4 3.15 -2.72 -11.52
C LEU A 4 3.52 -3.11 -10.08
N TRP A 5 2.78 -2.62 -9.10
CA TRP A 5 2.97 -3.01 -7.69
C TRP A 5 2.69 -4.50 -7.48
N ALA A 6 1.59 -5.00 -8.06
CA ALA A 6 1.22 -6.41 -7.96
C ALA A 6 2.26 -7.31 -8.64
N ASP A 7 2.74 -6.94 -9.82
CA ASP A 7 3.76 -7.72 -10.54
C ASP A 7 5.06 -7.78 -9.75
N SER A 8 5.54 -6.64 -9.22
CA SER A 8 6.72 -6.60 -8.37
C SER A 8 6.56 -7.44 -7.08
N ALA A 9 5.37 -7.39 -6.47
CA ALA A 9 5.08 -8.21 -5.29
C ALA A 9 5.11 -9.71 -5.60
N ILE A 10 4.54 -10.13 -6.74
CA ILE A 10 4.54 -11.52 -7.21
C ILE A 10 5.96 -11.99 -7.52
N GLU A 11 6.75 -11.18 -8.22
CA GLU A 11 8.15 -11.50 -8.53
C GLU A 11 8.98 -11.64 -7.25
N TYR A 12 8.84 -10.69 -6.32
CA TYR A 12 9.53 -10.73 -5.03
C TYR A 12 9.12 -11.95 -4.21
N GLN A 13 7.84 -12.29 -4.16
CA GLN A 13 7.32 -13.46 -3.47
C GLN A 13 7.93 -14.74 -4.05
N ARG A 14 7.94 -14.88 -5.38
CA ARG A 14 8.50 -16.07 -6.05
C ARG A 14 9.99 -16.26 -5.77
N ALA A 15 10.74 -15.15 -5.76
CA ALA A 15 12.18 -15.19 -5.53
C ALA A 15 12.55 -15.50 -4.07
N ASN A 16 11.80 -14.94 -3.10
CA ASN A 16 12.19 -14.96 -1.69
C ASN A 16 11.33 -15.89 -0.82
N TYR A 17 10.11 -16.18 -1.24
CA TYR A 17 9.15 -17.01 -0.48
C TYR A 17 8.55 -18.13 -1.35
N PRO A 18 9.37 -19.08 -1.85
CA PRO A 18 8.92 -20.11 -2.81
C PRO A 18 7.89 -21.09 -2.24
N LYS A 19 7.74 -21.14 -0.91
CA LYS A 19 6.71 -21.96 -0.25
C LYS A 19 5.32 -21.28 -0.22
N MET A 20 5.24 -20.00 -0.54
CA MET A 20 3.97 -19.30 -0.70
C MET A 20 3.42 -19.57 -2.10
N THR A 21 2.15 -19.89 -2.20
CA THR A 21 1.49 -20.14 -3.48
C THR A 21 0.51 -19.03 -3.79
N LEU A 22 0.61 -18.43 -4.97
CA LEU A 22 -0.40 -17.53 -5.48
C LEU A 22 -1.61 -18.36 -5.96
N VAL A 23 -2.75 -18.21 -5.29
CA VAL A 23 -3.93 -19.07 -5.53
C VAL A 23 -4.84 -18.56 -6.66
N ALA A 24 -4.67 -17.32 -7.09
CA ALA A 24 -5.43 -16.72 -8.18
C ALA A 24 -4.61 -15.60 -8.84
N ASP A 25 -5.00 -15.23 -10.04
CA ASP A 25 -4.45 -14.07 -10.73
C ASP A 25 -4.98 -12.76 -10.14
N LYS A 26 -4.48 -11.63 -10.65
CA LYS A 26 -4.89 -10.27 -10.22
C LYS A 26 -6.36 -9.99 -10.54
N PHE A 27 -7.03 -9.32 -9.63
CA PHE A 27 -8.41 -8.85 -9.80
C PHE A 27 -8.44 -7.32 -9.91
N GLY A 28 -9.08 -6.79 -10.93
CA GLY A 28 -9.20 -5.35 -11.18
C GLY A 28 -10.26 -4.65 -10.33
N VAL A 29 -10.22 -4.81 -9.00
CA VAL A 29 -11.26 -4.34 -8.07
C VAL A 29 -10.75 -3.35 -7.02
N ALA A 30 -9.50 -2.92 -7.12
CA ALA A 30 -8.76 -2.16 -6.10
C ALA A 30 -9.42 -0.86 -5.61
N GLU A 31 -10.24 -0.21 -6.45
CA GLU A 31 -10.93 1.04 -6.11
C GLU A 31 -12.43 0.87 -5.87
N SER A 32 -12.91 -0.37 -5.79
CA SER A 32 -14.31 -0.70 -5.48
C SER A 32 -14.38 -1.50 -4.19
N LEU A 33 -14.94 -0.90 -3.14
CA LEU A 33 -15.13 -1.53 -1.84
C LEU A 33 -15.96 -2.82 -1.96
N ASP A 34 -17.12 -2.74 -2.63
CA ASP A 34 -18.06 -3.85 -2.72
C ASP A 34 -17.51 -4.99 -3.59
N ASP A 35 -16.85 -4.65 -4.71
CA ASP A 35 -16.23 -5.65 -5.57
C ASP A 35 -15.06 -6.35 -4.90
N THR A 36 -14.25 -5.60 -4.14
CA THR A 36 -13.16 -6.19 -3.35
C THR A 36 -13.72 -7.11 -2.26
N MET A 37 -14.75 -6.68 -1.53
CA MET A 37 -15.40 -7.53 -0.53
C MET A 37 -15.94 -8.83 -1.15
N ARG A 38 -16.66 -8.73 -2.28
CA ARG A 38 -17.23 -9.88 -2.98
C ARG A 38 -16.12 -10.82 -3.44
N THR A 39 -15.11 -10.29 -4.14
CA THR A 39 -13.97 -11.07 -4.64
C THR A 39 -13.23 -11.78 -3.52
N THR A 40 -12.96 -11.09 -2.41
CA THR A 40 -12.29 -11.69 -1.25
C THR A 40 -13.12 -12.82 -0.65
N LYS A 41 -14.43 -12.64 -0.49
CA LYS A 41 -15.32 -13.71 0.01
C LYS A 41 -15.36 -14.92 -0.93
N ASP A 42 -15.36 -14.68 -2.23
CA ASP A 42 -15.33 -15.73 -3.24
C ASP A 42 -14.01 -16.52 -3.17
N GLN A 43 -12.88 -15.82 -3.02
CA GLN A 43 -11.58 -16.47 -2.88
C GLN A 43 -11.49 -17.29 -1.58
N MET A 44 -11.98 -16.79 -0.46
CA MET A 44 -12.08 -17.54 0.79
C MET A 44 -12.98 -18.78 0.67
N SER A 45 -13.99 -18.72 -0.17
CA SER A 45 -14.90 -19.85 -0.42
C SER A 45 -14.26 -20.92 -1.28
N LYS A 46 -13.47 -20.53 -2.29
CA LYS A 46 -12.76 -21.41 -3.22
C LYS A 46 -11.50 -22.01 -2.61
N ASN A 47 -10.76 -21.23 -1.83
CA ASN A 47 -9.46 -21.59 -1.25
C ASN A 47 -9.59 -21.60 0.29
N LYS A 48 -9.92 -22.76 0.85
CA LYS A 48 -10.18 -22.92 2.29
C LYS A 48 -8.95 -22.72 3.17
N ASP A 49 -7.78 -22.86 2.59
CA ASP A 49 -6.45 -22.68 3.18
C ASP A 49 -5.82 -21.31 2.88
N LEU A 50 -6.60 -20.37 2.33
CA LEU A 50 -6.13 -18.99 2.07
C LEU A 50 -5.55 -18.38 3.35
N LYS A 51 -4.31 -17.87 3.27
CA LYS A 51 -3.58 -17.30 4.41
C LYS A 51 -3.31 -15.80 4.29
N GLY A 52 -3.42 -15.25 3.10
CA GLY A 52 -3.13 -13.84 2.91
C GLY A 52 -3.86 -13.23 1.72
N VAL A 53 -4.09 -11.93 1.83
CA VAL A 53 -4.62 -11.08 0.77
C VAL A 53 -3.74 -9.83 0.70
N ILE A 54 -3.09 -9.63 -0.45
CA ILE A 54 -2.42 -8.38 -0.75
C ILE A 54 -3.37 -7.57 -1.61
N ALA A 55 -3.80 -6.43 -1.12
CA ALA A 55 -4.74 -5.56 -1.82
C ALA A 55 -4.10 -4.21 -2.11
N PHE A 56 -4.43 -3.61 -3.25
CA PHE A 56 -3.91 -2.32 -3.67
C PHE A 56 -5.06 -1.32 -3.83
N GLY A 57 -4.71 -0.05 -3.98
CA GLY A 57 -5.68 1.03 -4.07
C GLY A 57 -6.33 1.38 -2.73
N SER A 58 -7.06 2.50 -2.70
CA SER A 58 -7.61 3.04 -1.45
C SER A 58 -8.71 2.17 -0.84
N GLN A 59 -9.44 1.41 -1.64
CA GLN A 59 -10.58 0.61 -1.21
C GLN A 59 -10.27 -0.89 -1.09
N GLY A 60 -9.19 -1.35 -1.71
CA GLY A 60 -8.80 -2.75 -1.71
C GLY A 60 -8.61 -3.35 -0.31
N PRO A 61 -7.68 -2.85 0.51
CA PRO A 61 -7.46 -3.36 1.85
C PRO A 61 -8.69 -3.22 2.75
N ILE A 62 -9.44 -2.12 2.62
CA ILE A 62 -10.67 -1.89 3.39
C ILE A 62 -11.73 -2.94 3.05
N GLY A 63 -11.94 -3.22 1.76
CA GLY A 63 -12.88 -4.26 1.31
C GLY A 63 -12.45 -5.66 1.74
N ALA A 64 -11.17 -5.99 1.56
CA ALA A 64 -10.62 -7.27 1.98
C ALA A 64 -10.72 -7.48 3.51
N GLY A 65 -10.34 -6.48 4.31
CA GLY A 65 -10.45 -6.52 5.78
C GLY A 65 -11.88 -6.72 6.25
N ARG A 66 -12.84 -5.98 5.69
CA ARG A 66 -14.28 -6.18 5.99
C ARG A 66 -14.75 -7.58 5.63
N ALA A 67 -14.32 -8.13 4.49
CA ALA A 67 -14.69 -9.47 4.08
C ALA A 67 -14.15 -10.54 5.05
N VAL A 68 -12.89 -10.43 5.45
CA VAL A 68 -12.23 -11.32 6.41
C VAL A 68 -12.91 -11.23 7.77
N MET A 69 -13.21 -10.01 8.25
CA MET A 69 -13.92 -9.78 9.51
C MET A 69 -15.33 -10.41 9.50
N GLN A 70 -16.11 -10.19 8.43
CA GLN A 70 -17.46 -10.75 8.30
C GLN A 70 -17.50 -12.28 8.25
N ARG A 71 -16.39 -12.92 7.87
CA ARG A 71 -16.23 -14.36 7.86
C ARG A 71 -15.57 -14.90 9.13
N ASN A 72 -15.30 -14.04 10.12
CA ASN A 72 -14.60 -14.39 11.38
C ASN A 72 -13.23 -15.04 11.12
N LYS A 73 -12.46 -14.50 10.13
CA LYS A 73 -11.17 -15.02 9.66
C LYS A 73 -9.97 -14.11 9.98
N THR A 74 -10.15 -13.13 10.86
CA THR A 74 -9.10 -12.15 11.21
C THR A 74 -7.84 -12.76 11.82
N ASN A 75 -7.95 -13.94 12.45
CA ASN A 75 -6.80 -14.66 12.97
C ASN A 75 -6.20 -15.69 11.99
N ASP A 76 -6.87 -15.93 10.88
CA ASP A 76 -6.50 -16.97 9.91
C ASP A 76 -5.89 -16.39 8.63
N ILE A 77 -6.28 -15.18 8.25
CA ILE A 77 -5.96 -14.54 6.97
C ILE A 77 -5.38 -13.16 7.22
N CYS A 78 -4.12 -12.97 6.82
CA CYS A 78 -3.44 -11.69 6.85
C CYS A 78 -3.90 -10.82 5.69
N VAL A 79 -4.24 -9.55 5.95
CA VAL A 79 -4.60 -8.55 4.94
C VAL A 79 -3.61 -7.39 5.00
N VAL A 80 -2.95 -7.11 3.88
CA VAL A 80 -1.98 -6.02 3.78
C VAL A 80 -2.18 -5.19 2.51
N GLY A 81 -1.86 -3.90 2.59
CA GLY A 81 -1.85 -2.99 1.45
C GLY A 81 -2.06 -1.54 1.87
N PRO A 82 -1.91 -0.57 0.95
CA PRO A 82 -2.10 0.84 1.24
C PRO A 82 -3.58 1.19 1.36
N PHE A 83 -3.94 2.04 2.32
CA PHE A 83 -5.31 2.54 2.50
C PHE A 83 -5.29 3.94 3.16
N SER A 84 -6.43 4.61 3.24
CA SER A 84 -6.55 5.83 4.05
C SER A 84 -6.64 5.48 5.54
N PRO A 85 -5.74 5.98 6.39
CA PRO A 85 -5.73 5.69 7.83
C PRO A 85 -7.08 5.92 8.51
N GLY A 86 -7.75 7.03 8.19
CA GLY A 86 -9.07 7.36 8.75
C GLY A 86 -10.17 6.33 8.43
N GLN A 87 -10.06 5.64 7.29
CA GLN A 87 -11.00 4.57 6.92
C GLN A 87 -10.60 3.20 7.50
N GLY A 88 -9.31 2.99 7.70
CA GLY A 88 -8.73 1.71 8.10
C GLY A 88 -8.51 1.54 9.59
N GLU A 89 -8.51 2.60 10.40
CA GLU A 89 -8.14 2.56 11.82
C GLU A 89 -8.85 1.43 12.57
N SER A 90 -10.17 1.38 12.48
CA SER A 90 -10.95 0.36 13.18
C SER A 90 -10.63 -1.06 12.72
N LEU A 91 -10.33 -1.24 11.43
CA LEU A 91 -9.99 -2.55 10.85
C LEU A 91 -8.58 -3.00 11.26
N VAL A 92 -7.64 -2.08 11.37
CA VAL A 92 -6.30 -2.36 11.91
C VAL A 92 -6.40 -2.70 13.39
N MET A 93 -7.10 -1.90 14.17
CA MET A 93 -7.21 -2.10 15.61
C MET A 93 -7.88 -3.40 16.00
N ASN A 94 -8.84 -3.90 15.20
CA ASN A 94 -9.51 -5.18 15.43
C ASN A 94 -8.83 -6.38 14.73
N GLY A 95 -7.72 -6.16 14.00
CA GLY A 95 -6.96 -7.20 13.33
C GLY A 95 -7.56 -7.71 12.01
N ALA A 96 -8.48 -6.96 11.40
CA ALA A 96 -9.03 -7.28 10.08
C ALA A 96 -8.11 -6.82 8.93
N ILE A 97 -7.24 -5.85 9.20
CA ILE A 97 -6.11 -5.46 8.37
C ILE A 97 -4.87 -5.54 9.26
N ASP A 98 -3.84 -6.22 8.80
CA ASP A 98 -2.60 -6.40 9.55
C ASP A 98 -1.66 -5.20 9.40
N GLY A 99 -1.75 -4.49 8.29
CA GLY A 99 -1.02 -3.26 8.05
C GLY A 99 -0.82 -2.92 6.58
N GLY A 100 -0.08 -1.84 6.36
CA GLY A 100 0.25 -1.33 5.05
C GLY A 100 1.28 -0.22 5.12
N TYR A 101 1.39 0.50 4.01
CA TYR A 101 2.24 1.66 3.89
C TYR A 101 1.55 2.75 3.09
N ILE A 102 1.70 3.99 3.54
CA ILE A 102 1.22 5.18 2.84
C ILE A 102 2.34 6.21 2.73
N TRP A 103 2.37 6.98 1.65
CA TRP A 103 3.12 8.23 1.66
C TRP A 103 2.29 9.31 2.37
N ASN A 104 2.94 10.19 3.12
CA ASN A 104 2.25 11.29 3.76
C ASN A 104 1.91 12.38 2.71
N PRO A 105 0.63 12.64 2.38
CA PRO A 105 0.25 13.60 1.35
C PRO A 105 0.61 15.05 1.70
N MET A 106 0.69 15.42 2.98
CA MET A 106 1.16 16.76 3.39
C MET A 106 2.65 16.91 3.04
N THR A 107 3.47 15.94 3.44
CA THR A 107 4.90 15.92 3.08
C THR A 107 5.07 15.89 1.55
N ALA A 108 4.24 15.15 0.82
CA ALA A 108 4.29 15.15 -0.64
C ALA A 108 4.01 16.53 -1.24
N GLY A 109 3.02 17.27 -0.70
CA GLY A 109 2.74 18.65 -1.11
C GLY A 109 3.93 19.58 -0.90
N GLU A 110 4.59 19.50 0.27
CA GLU A 110 5.81 20.26 0.54
C GLU A 110 6.94 19.91 -0.44
N VAL A 111 7.12 18.62 -0.71
CA VAL A 111 8.13 18.13 -1.67
C VAL A 111 7.89 18.70 -3.07
N PHE A 112 6.64 18.74 -3.53
CA PHE A 112 6.32 19.34 -4.83
C PHE A 112 6.77 20.80 -4.91
N VAL A 113 6.56 21.61 -3.87
CA VAL A 113 7.03 22.99 -3.82
C VAL A 113 8.56 23.06 -3.81
N ARG A 114 9.25 22.21 -3.04
CA ARG A 114 10.71 22.16 -2.99
C ARG A 114 11.31 21.82 -4.37
N VAL A 115 10.80 20.78 -4.98
CA VAL A 115 11.27 20.34 -6.31
C VAL A 115 11.00 21.44 -7.36
N ALA A 116 9.82 22.04 -7.37
CA ALA A 116 9.50 23.14 -8.27
C ALA A 116 10.47 24.32 -8.10
N LYS A 117 10.80 24.71 -6.84
CA LYS A 117 11.79 25.76 -6.56
C LYS A 117 13.17 25.38 -7.10
N MET A 118 13.66 24.16 -6.87
CA MET A 118 14.94 23.70 -7.38
C MET A 118 15.00 23.82 -8.91
N MET A 119 13.96 23.36 -9.60
CA MET A 119 13.85 23.47 -11.05
C MET A 119 13.85 24.92 -11.55
N MET A 120 13.11 25.82 -10.88
CA MET A 120 13.08 27.24 -11.21
C MET A 120 14.42 27.93 -11.00
N MET A 121 15.21 27.49 -10.03
CA MET A 121 16.57 28.01 -9.75
C MET A 121 17.63 27.39 -10.65
N GLY A 122 17.26 26.47 -11.55
CA GLY A 122 18.21 25.77 -12.42
C GLY A 122 19.07 24.76 -11.67
N GLU A 123 18.66 24.33 -10.47
CA GLU A 123 19.36 23.29 -9.72
C GLU A 123 19.14 21.93 -10.39
N GLU A 124 20.21 21.21 -10.65
CA GLU A 124 20.14 19.87 -11.20
C GLU A 124 19.81 18.86 -10.12
N ILE A 125 18.71 18.10 -10.30
CA ILE A 125 18.37 17.00 -9.41
C ILE A 125 19.10 15.74 -9.85
N LYS A 126 20.03 15.28 -9.00
CA LYS A 126 20.92 14.15 -9.30
C LYS A 126 20.51 12.90 -8.56
N ASP A 127 20.80 11.76 -9.17
CA ASP A 127 20.67 10.45 -8.52
C ASP A 127 21.47 10.41 -7.21
N GLY A 128 20.87 9.86 -6.15
CA GLY A 128 21.48 9.75 -4.84
C GLY A 128 21.46 11.02 -3.96
N MET A 129 20.99 12.16 -4.46
CA MET A 129 20.86 13.35 -3.61
C MET A 129 19.72 13.17 -2.59
N THR A 130 19.80 13.91 -1.48
CA THR A 130 18.75 13.91 -0.46
C THR A 130 17.84 15.12 -0.67
N ILE A 131 16.54 14.86 -0.82
CA ILE A 131 15.50 15.89 -0.82
C ILE A 131 14.68 15.73 0.47
N GLU A 132 14.57 16.82 1.23
CA GLU A 132 13.80 16.82 2.47
C GLU A 132 12.34 16.42 2.18
N GLY A 133 11.84 15.44 2.91
CA GLY A 133 10.51 14.83 2.71
C GLY A 133 10.49 13.61 1.77
N MET A 134 11.50 13.44 0.90
CA MET A 134 11.65 12.25 0.03
C MET A 134 12.73 11.28 0.51
N GLY A 135 13.70 11.77 1.32
CA GLY A 135 14.91 11.02 1.61
C GLY A 135 15.90 11.04 0.45
N GLN A 136 16.73 10.01 0.35
CA GLN A 136 17.63 9.85 -0.78
C GLN A 136 16.83 9.46 -2.03
N VAL A 137 16.94 10.26 -3.08
CA VAL A 137 16.15 10.06 -4.30
C VAL A 137 16.94 9.26 -5.34
N LYS A 138 16.18 8.54 -6.16
CA LYS A 138 16.66 7.89 -7.38
C LYS A 138 16.07 8.61 -8.59
N VAL A 139 16.91 9.02 -9.51
CA VAL A 139 16.48 9.58 -10.79
C VAL A 139 16.54 8.48 -11.84
N ASP A 140 15.45 8.29 -12.60
CA ASP A 140 15.47 7.28 -13.66
C ASP A 140 16.46 7.64 -14.78
N ALA A 141 16.85 6.64 -15.58
CA ALA A 141 17.88 6.81 -16.62
C ALA A 141 17.53 7.86 -17.69
N GLN A 142 16.25 8.21 -17.82
CA GLN A 142 15.77 9.24 -18.74
C GLN A 142 15.60 10.60 -18.05
N GLY A 143 15.80 10.68 -16.73
CA GLY A 143 15.67 11.91 -15.95
C GLY A 143 14.24 12.43 -15.81
N HIS A 144 13.24 11.62 -16.14
CA HIS A 144 11.85 12.06 -16.14
C HIS A 144 11.13 11.79 -14.81
N ASN A 145 11.67 10.91 -13.96
CA ASN A 145 11.06 10.58 -12.68
C ASN A 145 12.07 10.70 -11.54
N ILE A 146 11.63 11.31 -10.45
CA ILE A 146 12.35 11.39 -9.19
C ILE A 146 11.62 10.48 -8.21
N LEU A 147 12.26 9.39 -7.81
CA LEU A 147 11.71 8.36 -6.95
C LEU A 147 12.23 8.57 -5.53
N GLY A 148 11.32 8.82 -4.58
CA GLY A 148 11.61 8.82 -3.15
C GLY A 148 11.27 7.47 -2.53
N ASN A 149 11.82 7.19 -1.35
CA ASN A 149 11.61 5.93 -0.62
C ASN A 149 11.02 6.13 0.78
N LYS A 150 10.50 7.32 1.07
CA LYS A 150 9.93 7.62 2.38
C LYS A 150 8.45 7.28 2.41
N VAL A 151 8.09 6.30 3.24
CA VAL A 151 6.71 5.87 3.49
C VAL A 151 6.48 5.76 5.00
N GLU A 152 5.22 5.86 5.40
CA GLU A 152 4.77 5.67 6.79
C GLU A 152 4.11 4.29 6.91
N SER A 153 4.38 3.57 8.00
CA SER A 153 3.69 2.30 8.27
C SER A 153 2.27 2.53 8.76
N GLU A 154 1.34 1.72 8.29
CA GLU A 154 -0.06 1.69 8.70
C GLU A 154 -0.30 0.43 9.52
N ASP A 155 0.10 0.46 10.78
CA ASP A 155 -0.01 -0.66 11.73
C ASP A 155 -0.67 -0.22 13.04
N LYS A 156 -0.85 -1.15 13.98
CA LYS A 156 -1.48 -0.88 15.27
C LYS A 156 -0.77 0.18 16.10
N ASP A 157 0.55 0.31 15.92
CA ASP A 157 1.37 1.23 16.70
C ASP A 157 1.28 2.66 16.16
N ASN A 158 1.11 2.83 14.85
CA ASN A 158 1.16 4.12 14.19
C ASN A 158 -0.18 4.66 13.66
N ILE A 159 -1.15 3.80 13.37
CA ILE A 159 -2.41 4.19 12.70
C ILE A 159 -3.13 5.36 13.39
N LYS A 160 -3.18 5.38 14.72
CA LYS A 160 -3.82 6.45 15.48
C LYS A 160 -3.12 7.81 15.32
N ASN A 161 -1.80 7.81 15.15
CA ASN A 161 -1.03 9.02 14.92
C ASN A 161 -1.31 9.56 13.52
N LEU A 162 -1.38 8.69 12.52
CA LEU A 162 -1.72 9.06 11.14
C LEU A 162 -3.13 9.69 11.06
N VAL A 163 -4.11 9.10 11.73
CA VAL A 163 -5.48 9.65 11.81
C VAL A 163 -5.50 11.02 12.49
N LYS A 164 -4.74 11.23 13.60
CA LYS A 164 -4.63 12.54 14.25
C LYS A 164 -3.99 13.60 13.35
N MET A 165 -3.15 13.20 12.40
CA MET A 165 -2.56 14.08 11.39
C MET A 165 -3.55 14.41 10.26
N GLY A 166 -4.75 13.81 10.24
CA GLY A 166 -5.77 14.03 9.22
C GLY A 166 -5.65 13.14 7.99
N LEU A 167 -4.95 12.03 8.08
CA LEU A 167 -4.76 11.05 7.00
C LEU A 167 -5.84 9.97 6.97
#